data_476961490622dc46c69bce692fdf4500
#
_entry.id   476961490622dc46c69bce692fdf4500
#
_cell.length_a   1.000
_cell.length_b   1.000
_cell.length_c   1.000
_cell.angle_alpha   90.00
_cell.angle_beta   90.00
_cell.angle_gamma   90.00
#
_symmetry.space_group_name_H-M   'P 1'
#
loop_
_entity.id
_entity.type
_entity.pdbx_description
1 polymer ?
#
loop_
_entity_poly.entity_id
_entity_poly.type
_entity_poly.pdbx_seq_one_letter_code
_entity_poly.pdbx_strand_id
1 'polypeptide(L)'
;AEPASTVAATVASWPASQWHSLTVAQGEKGPIIYDWSMARVVESRKGLPGPDAWLLARRSQTDPTDIAYYLSNAPEETRLLKLAQVASTRYRVEQGIEEAKGETGLDEYEVRHWHSWHRHITLSMMAHAWLASIRCRSEEKGEQIQNWRA
;
A
#
# COMPACT_ATOMS: atom_id res chain seq x y z
N ALA A 1 21.55 -11.35 25.35
CA ALA A 1 20.55 -11.17 24.28
C ALA A 1 19.28 -10.64 24.95
N GLU A 2 18.78 -9.53 24.50
CA GLU A 2 17.49 -9.01 24.95
C GLU A 2 16.37 -10.00 24.56
N PRO A 3 15.35 -10.19 25.43
CA PRO A 3 14.23 -11.05 25.11
C PRO A 3 13.47 -10.48 23.89
N ALA A 4 12.97 -11.37 23.02
CA ALA A 4 12.16 -10.97 21.86
C ALA A 4 10.89 -10.24 22.33
N SER A 5 10.66 -9.04 21.83
CA SER A 5 9.45 -8.26 22.08
C SER A 5 8.47 -8.41 20.92
N THR A 6 7.18 -8.14 21.15
CA THR A 6 6.20 -8.10 20.07
C THR A 6 6.38 -6.82 19.25
N VAL A 7 6.02 -6.87 17.96
CA VAL A 7 6.06 -5.69 17.07
C VAL A 7 5.29 -4.51 17.66
N ALA A 8 4.10 -4.77 18.20
CA ALA A 8 3.29 -3.73 18.83
C ALA A 8 3.98 -3.08 20.06
N ALA A 9 4.62 -3.88 20.92
CA ALA A 9 5.36 -3.37 22.09
C ALA A 9 6.58 -2.55 21.65
N THR A 10 7.30 -3.01 20.63
CA THR A 10 8.44 -2.27 20.06
C THR A 10 8.00 -0.91 19.51
N VAL A 11 6.93 -0.87 18.71
CA VAL A 11 6.42 0.38 18.13
C VAL A 11 5.85 1.31 19.18
N ALA A 12 5.19 0.78 20.22
CA ALA A 12 4.66 1.57 21.33
C ALA A 12 5.77 2.29 22.14
N SER A 13 7.00 1.77 22.12
CA SER A 13 8.14 2.41 22.79
C SER A 13 8.78 3.55 21.99
N TRP A 14 8.38 3.75 20.72
CA TRP A 14 8.97 4.79 19.88
C TRP A 14 8.55 6.20 20.32
N PRO A 15 9.50 7.14 20.41
CA PRO A 15 9.18 8.50 20.83
C PRO A 15 8.33 9.23 19.77
N ALA A 16 7.51 10.16 20.20
CA ALA A 16 6.65 10.95 19.30
C ALA A 16 7.44 11.69 18.21
N SER A 17 8.68 12.10 18.51
CA SER A 17 9.57 12.78 17.56
C SER A 17 10.05 11.91 16.37
N GLN A 18 9.91 10.58 16.48
CA GLN A 18 10.27 9.64 15.41
C GLN A 18 9.18 9.50 14.34
N TRP A 19 7.96 10.00 14.61
CA TRP A 19 6.85 9.91 13.67
C TRP A 19 6.85 11.10 12.72
N HIS A 20 6.73 10.81 11.44
CA HIS A 20 6.72 11.79 10.35
C HIS A 20 5.45 11.69 9.54
N SER A 21 4.74 12.80 9.37
CA SER A 21 3.56 12.87 8.50
C SER A 21 4.00 12.87 7.05
N LEU A 22 3.58 11.86 6.28
CA LEU A 22 3.91 11.70 4.88
C LEU A 22 2.65 11.57 4.04
N THR A 23 2.61 12.31 2.93
CA THR A 23 1.64 12.10 1.86
C THR A 23 2.14 10.97 0.96
N VAL A 24 1.44 9.85 0.94
CA VAL A 24 1.87 8.64 0.22
C VAL A 24 1.13 8.43 -1.11
N ALA A 25 -0.04 9.06 -1.28
CA ALA A 25 -0.83 9.01 -2.49
C ALA A 25 -1.80 10.19 -2.57
N GLN A 26 -2.34 10.44 -3.76
CA GLN A 26 -3.52 11.27 -3.96
C GLN A 26 -4.74 10.33 -4.04
N GLY A 27 -5.75 10.59 -3.25
CA GLY A 27 -7.03 9.91 -3.29
C GLY A 27 -8.12 10.79 -3.91
N GLU A 28 -9.27 10.25 -4.21
CA GLU A 28 -10.43 11.01 -4.73
C GLU A 28 -10.89 12.16 -3.81
N LYS A 29 -10.70 12.00 -2.50
CA LYS A 29 -11.08 12.99 -1.46
C LYS A 29 -9.91 13.88 -1.03
N GLY A 30 -8.79 13.87 -1.75
CA GLY A 30 -7.59 14.63 -1.44
C GLY A 30 -6.38 13.75 -1.04
N PRO A 31 -5.29 14.38 -0.55
CA PRO A 31 -4.06 13.67 -0.22
C PRO A 31 -4.27 12.68 0.91
N ILE A 32 -3.75 11.47 0.74
CA ILE A 32 -3.74 10.43 1.76
C ILE A 32 -2.50 10.62 2.63
N ILE A 33 -2.72 11.08 3.86
CA ILE A 33 -1.67 11.41 4.83
C ILE A 33 -1.75 10.45 6.01
N TYR A 34 -0.60 9.86 6.35
CA TYR A 34 -0.41 9.06 7.54
C TYR A 34 0.86 9.48 8.26
N ASP A 35 0.91 9.21 9.57
CA ASP A 35 2.16 9.29 10.31
C ASP A 35 2.92 7.97 10.17
N TRP A 36 4.19 8.08 9.81
CA TRP A 36 5.08 6.95 9.58
C TRP A 36 6.30 7.01 10.48
N SER A 37 6.74 5.85 10.91
CA SER A 37 8.00 5.69 11.64
C SER A 37 8.69 4.40 11.22
N MET A 38 10.01 4.31 11.40
CA MET A 38 10.78 3.10 11.10
C MET A 38 11.96 2.92 12.05
N ALA A 39 12.35 1.67 12.23
CA ALA A 39 13.58 1.30 12.94
C ALA A 39 14.19 0.03 12.35
N ARG A 40 15.50 -0.12 12.49
CA ARG A 40 16.17 -1.40 12.20
C ARG A 40 15.90 -2.37 13.36
N VAL A 41 15.54 -3.57 13.03
CA VAL A 41 15.26 -4.64 13.99
C VAL A 41 15.88 -5.95 13.50
N VAL A 42 16.17 -6.85 14.42
CA VAL A 42 16.51 -8.23 14.11
C VAL A 42 15.23 -9.05 14.20
N GLU A 43 14.82 -9.64 13.10
CA GLU A 43 13.64 -10.51 13.07
C GLU A 43 13.86 -11.73 13.98
N SER A 44 12.86 -12.11 14.76
CA SER A 44 12.91 -13.36 15.54
C SER A 44 12.15 -14.46 14.81
N ARG A 45 12.85 -15.54 14.45
CA ARG A 45 12.28 -16.73 13.83
C ARG A 45 12.39 -17.93 14.75
N LYS A 46 11.26 -18.42 15.25
CA LYS A 46 11.20 -19.58 16.18
C LYS A 46 12.09 -19.38 17.41
N GLY A 47 12.16 -18.15 17.95
CA GLY A 47 12.97 -17.81 19.11
C GLY A 47 14.47 -17.64 18.84
N LEU A 48 14.91 -17.71 17.60
CA LEU A 48 16.29 -17.47 17.17
C LEU A 48 16.40 -16.13 16.43
N PRO A 49 17.56 -15.44 16.53
CA PRO A 49 17.80 -14.25 15.71
C PRO A 49 17.76 -14.59 14.22
N GLY A 50 16.98 -13.84 13.47
CA GLY A 50 16.89 -13.88 12.02
C GLY A 50 17.68 -12.76 11.37
N PRO A 51 17.40 -12.42 10.11
CA PRO A 51 18.06 -11.34 9.41
C PRO A 51 17.64 -9.97 9.96
N ASP A 52 18.50 -8.97 9.72
CA ASP A 52 18.15 -7.58 9.91
C ASP A 52 17.05 -7.15 8.96
N ALA A 53 16.09 -6.40 9.47
CA ALA A 53 14.96 -5.90 8.70
C ALA A 53 14.61 -4.47 9.11
N TRP A 54 13.92 -3.77 8.24
CA TRP A 54 13.20 -2.54 8.59
C TRP A 54 11.84 -2.89 9.17
N LEU A 55 11.57 -2.48 10.39
CA LEU A 55 10.21 -2.42 10.93
C LEU A 55 9.66 -1.03 10.66
N LEU A 56 8.56 -0.96 9.89
CA LEU A 56 7.81 0.26 9.67
C LEU A 56 6.48 0.17 10.42
N ALA A 57 6.03 1.31 10.91
CA ALA A 57 4.68 1.49 11.42
C ALA A 57 4.02 2.69 10.73
N ARG A 58 2.76 2.52 10.39
CA ARG A 58 1.86 3.57 9.90
C ARG A 58 0.73 3.73 10.89
N ARG A 59 0.39 4.95 11.27
CA ARG A 59 -0.82 5.23 12.05
C ARG A 59 -1.69 6.28 11.36
N SER A 60 -2.99 6.17 11.55
CA SER A 60 -3.94 7.17 11.12
C SER A 60 -3.82 8.44 11.96
N GLN A 61 -3.99 9.61 11.34
CA GLN A 61 -4.05 10.89 12.06
C GLN A 61 -5.42 11.11 12.74
N THR A 62 -6.47 10.46 12.23
CA THR A 62 -7.83 10.58 12.75
C THR A 62 -8.18 9.52 13.78
N ASP A 63 -7.55 8.34 13.69
CA ASP A 63 -7.73 7.23 14.63
C ASP A 63 -6.37 6.68 15.06
N PRO A 64 -5.86 7.07 16.24
CA PRO A 64 -4.58 6.59 16.76
C PRO A 64 -4.51 5.06 17.01
N THR A 65 -5.65 4.37 17.03
CA THR A 65 -5.71 2.91 17.21
C THR A 65 -5.52 2.15 15.89
N ASP A 66 -5.75 2.82 14.74
CA ASP A 66 -5.45 2.26 13.41
C ASP A 66 -3.95 2.34 13.13
N ILE A 67 -3.23 1.30 13.55
CA ILE A 67 -1.80 1.14 13.32
C ILE A 67 -1.56 -0.10 12.46
N ALA A 68 -0.85 0.08 11.34
CA ALA A 68 -0.38 -1.00 10.49
C ALA A 68 1.13 -1.17 10.59
N TYR A 69 1.59 -2.42 10.56
CA TYR A 69 3.01 -2.78 10.69
C TYR A 69 3.49 -3.48 9.42
N TYR A 70 4.72 -3.17 9.02
CA TYR A 70 5.35 -3.76 7.84
C TYR A 70 6.79 -4.14 8.16
N LEU A 71 7.26 -5.26 7.58
CA LEU A 71 8.67 -5.64 7.58
C LEU A 71 9.22 -5.53 6.17
N SER A 72 10.43 -5.03 6.05
CA SER A 72 11.11 -4.88 4.76
C SER A 72 12.58 -5.27 4.86
N ASN A 73 13.05 -6.00 3.86
CA ASN A 73 14.45 -6.37 3.66
C ASN A 73 15.22 -5.36 2.79
N ALA A 74 14.70 -4.13 2.68
CA ALA A 74 15.33 -3.08 1.89
C ALA A 74 16.74 -2.73 2.44
N PRO A 75 17.65 -2.26 1.57
CA PRO A 75 18.98 -1.78 1.96
C PRO A 75 18.94 -0.76 3.10
N GLU A 76 20.02 -0.68 3.86
CA GLU A 76 20.11 0.18 5.05
C GLU A 76 19.95 1.67 4.73
N GLU A 77 20.42 2.11 3.58
CA GLU A 77 20.32 3.50 3.09
C GLU A 77 18.92 3.90 2.61
N THR A 78 17.94 2.98 2.66
CA THR A 78 16.59 3.26 2.16
C THR A 78 15.86 4.26 3.06
N ARG A 79 15.39 5.35 2.46
CA ARG A 79 14.70 6.43 3.18
C ARG A 79 13.26 6.04 3.53
N LEU A 80 12.76 6.57 4.65
CA LEU A 80 11.39 6.35 5.14
C LEU A 80 10.32 6.60 4.04
N LEU A 81 10.43 7.71 3.31
CA LEU A 81 9.47 8.04 2.26
C LEU A 81 9.37 6.92 1.19
N LYS A 82 10.50 6.35 0.79
CA LYS A 82 10.50 5.26 -0.20
C LYS A 82 9.82 4.01 0.35
N LEU A 83 10.10 3.65 1.58
CA LEU A 83 9.48 2.50 2.23
C LEU A 83 7.97 2.71 2.44
N ALA A 84 7.55 3.91 2.85
CA ALA A 84 6.15 4.28 3.00
C ALA A 84 5.40 4.22 1.67
N GLN A 85 6.00 4.69 0.57
CA GLN A 85 5.43 4.59 -0.78
C GLN A 85 5.22 3.13 -1.21
N VAL A 86 6.23 2.27 -1.01
CA VAL A 86 6.15 0.84 -1.34
C VAL A 86 5.08 0.14 -0.50
N ALA A 87 5.05 0.39 0.82
CA ALA A 87 4.04 -0.17 1.71
C ALA A 87 2.61 0.24 1.31
N SER A 88 2.44 1.47 0.84
CA SER A 88 1.15 2.00 0.37
C SER A 88 0.71 1.44 -0.99
N THR A 89 1.61 0.85 -1.76
CA THR A 89 1.28 0.23 -3.06
C THR A 89 0.34 -0.97 -2.88
N ARG A 90 0.42 -1.69 -1.76
CA ARG A 90 -0.47 -2.80 -1.45
C ARG A 90 -1.95 -2.37 -1.46
N TYR A 91 -2.26 -1.24 -0.83
CA TYR A 91 -3.63 -0.71 -0.83
C TYR A 91 -4.14 -0.44 -2.25
N ARG A 92 -3.28 0.08 -3.13
CA ARG A 92 -3.64 0.33 -4.54
C ARG A 92 -3.94 -0.96 -5.31
N VAL A 93 -3.22 -2.04 -5.03
CA VAL A 93 -3.49 -3.35 -5.63
C VAL A 93 -4.83 -3.89 -5.16
N GLU A 94 -5.12 -3.81 -3.87
CA GLU A 94 -6.39 -4.24 -3.29
C GLU A 94 -7.56 -3.41 -3.87
N GLN A 95 -7.41 -2.09 -3.95
CA GLN A 95 -8.38 -1.19 -4.59
C GLN A 95 -8.59 -1.54 -6.08
N GLY A 96 -7.52 -1.75 -6.84
CA GLY A 96 -7.64 -2.13 -8.26
C GLY A 96 -8.33 -3.46 -8.47
N ILE A 97 -8.16 -4.43 -7.57
CA ILE A 97 -8.90 -5.70 -7.60
C ILE A 97 -10.38 -5.47 -7.29
N GLU A 98 -10.73 -4.65 -6.29
CA GLU A 98 -12.12 -4.30 -5.97
C GLU A 98 -12.81 -3.57 -7.14
N GLU A 99 -12.13 -2.62 -7.76
CA GLU A 99 -12.62 -1.93 -8.95
C GLU A 99 -12.85 -2.92 -10.11
N ALA A 100 -11.90 -3.84 -10.34
CA ALA A 100 -12.04 -4.85 -11.38
C ALA A 100 -13.21 -5.82 -11.12
N LYS A 101 -13.51 -6.14 -9.86
CA LYS A 101 -14.70 -6.92 -9.50
C LYS A 101 -15.98 -6.15 -9.81
N GLY A 102 -16.08 -4.91 -9.35
CA GLY A 102 -17.28 -4.10 -9.53
C GLY A 102 -17.54 -3.66 -10.98
N GLU A 103 -16.49 -3.38 -11.75
CA GLU A 103 -16.63 -2.80 -13.09
C GLU A 103 -16.57 -3.82 -14.23
N THR A 104 -15.81 -4.89 -14.06
CA THR A 104 -15.55 -5.87 -15.12
C THR A 104 -15.87 -7.31 -14.74
N GLY A 105 -16.54 -7.51 -13.60
CA GLY A 105 -17.00 -8.82 -13.14
C GLY A 105 -15.87 -9.82 -12.91
N LEU A 106 -14.72 -9.38 -12.37
CA LEU A 106 -13.55 -10.24 -12.19
C LEU A 106 -13.85 -11.50 -11.37
N ASP A 107 -14.78 -11.44 -10.43
CA ASP A 107 -15.23 -12.55 -9.58
C ASP A 107 -16.57 -13.18 -10.00
N GLU A 108 -17.21 -12.69 -11.08
CA GLU A 108 -18.48 -13.20 -11.59
C GLU A 108 -18.32 -14.37 -12.57
N TYR A 109 -17.45 -15.32 -12.25
CA TYR A 109 -17.26 -16.50 -13.12
C TYR A 109 -17.98 -17.72 -12.58
N GLU A 110 -18.72 -18.40 -13.46
CA GLU A 110 -19.40 -19.68 -13.18
C GLU A 110 -18.72 -20.89 -13.85
N VAL A 111 -17.57 -20.67 -14.46
CA VAL A 111 -16.87 -21.69 -15.25
C VAL A 111 -16.10 -22.68 -14.36
N ARG A 112 -16.11 -23.99 -14.73
CA ARG A 112 -15.44 -25.05 -13.96
C ARG A 112 -14.11 -25.49 -14.56
N HIS A 113 -13.82 -25.13 -15.81
CA HIS A 113 -12.60 -25.54 -16.51
C HIS A 113 -11.50 -24.49 -16.36
N TRP A 114 -10.30 -24.95 -16.11
CA TRP A 114 -9.11 -24.11 -15.94
C TRP A 114 -8.89 -23.11 -17.10
N HIS A 115 -8.98 -23.57 -18.34
CA HIS A 115 -8.84 -22.70 -19.51
C HIS A 115 -9.93 -21.62 -19.60
N SER A 116 -11.16 -21.95 -19.23
CA SER A 116 -12.27 -20.99 -19.25
C SER A 116 -12.11 -19.95 -18.13
N TRP A 117 -11.66 -20.39 -16.97
CA TRP A 117 -11.33 -19.49 -15.86
C TRP A 117 -10.22 -18.51 -16.24
N HIS A 118 -9.10 -19.00 -16.78
CA HIS A 118 -8.01 -18.12 -17.26
C HIS A 118 -8.48 -17.11 -18.31
N ARG A 119 -9.31 -17.54 -19.26
CA ARG A 119 -9.87 -16.65 -20.27
C ARG A 119 -10.70 -15.55 -19.63
N HIS A 120 -11.59 -15.89 -18.70
CA HIS A 120 -12.43 -14.93 -17.99
C HIS A 120 -11.57 -13.90 -17.24
N ILE A 121 -10.66 -14.35 -16.38
CA ILE A 121 -9.79 -13.48 -15.59
C ILE A 121 -8.94 -12.56 -16.49
N THR A 122 -8.38 -13.12 -17.56
CA THR A 122 -7.57 -12.31 -18.51
C THR A 122 -8.40 -11.22 -19.19
N LEU A 123 -9.61 -11.54 -19.63
CA LEU A 123 -10.49 -10.57 -20.29
C LEU A 123 -10.98 -9.48 -19.32
N SER A 124 -11.38 -9.86 -18.10
CA SER A 124 -11.80 -8.91 -17.06
C SER A 124 -10.66 -7.95 -16.67
N MET A 125 -9.45 -8.48 -16.45
CA MET A 125 -8.28 -7.65 -16.14
C MET A 125 -7.88 -6.74 -17.31
N MET A 126 -8.01 -7.20 -18.56
CA MET A 126 -7.74 -6.40 -19.74
C MET A 126 -8.78 -5.28 -19.90
N ALA A 127 -10.05 -5.56 -19.66
CA ALA A 127 -11.12 -4.56 -19.67
C ALA A 127 -10.90 -3.51 -18.58
N HIS A 128 -10.54 -3.92 -17.36
CA HIS A 128 -10.21 -3.00 -16.27
C HIS A 128 -9.01 -2.11 -16.62
N ALA A 129 -7.92 -2.67 -17.13
CA ALA A 129 -6.75 -1.89 -17.57
C ALA A 129 -7.10 -0.88 -18.67
N TRP A 130 -7.99 -1.26 -19.59
CA TRP A 130 -8.50 -0.35 -20.63
C TRP A 130 -9.29 0.82 -20.01
N LEU A 131 -10.22 0.55 -19.11
CA LEU A 131 -11.00 1.58 -18.41
C LEU A 131 -10.10 2.53 -17.61
N ALA A 132 -9.14 1.99 -16.85
CA ALA A 132 -8.16 2.79 -16.12
C ALA A 132 -7.34 3.70 -17.06
N SER A 133 -6.92 3.20 -18.22
CA SER A 133 -6.21 3.98 -19.25
C SER A 133 -7.05 5.13 -19.80
N ILE A 134 -8.35 4.91 -20.03
CA ILE A 134 -9.27 5.97 -20.48
C ILE A 134 -9.44 7.04 -19.41
N ARG A 135 -9.60 6.66 -18.14
CA ARG A 135 -9.71 7.61 -17.01
C ARG A 135 -8.47 8.49 -16.91
N CYS A 136 -7.27 7.91 -16.88
CA CYS A 136 -6.02 8.69 -16.84
C CYS A 136 -5.94 9.71 -17.97
N ARG A 137 -6.28 9.34 -19.20
CA ARG A 137 -6.28 10.26 -20.35
C ARG A 137 -7.33 11.36 -20.25
N SER A 138 -8.47 11.09 -19.62
CA SER A 138 -9.55 12.07 -19.43
C SER A 138 -9.18 13.08 -18.35
N GLU A 139 -8.52 12.65 -17.28
CA GLU A 139 -7.99 13.51 -16.22
C GLU A 139 -6.92 14.46 -16.76
N GLU A 140 -5.94 13.95 -17.52
CA GLU A 140 -4.90 14.77 -18.16
C GLU A 140 -5.51 15.85 -19.08
N LYS A 141 -6.55 15.53 -19.83
CA LYS A 141 -7.27 16.52 -20.67
C LYS A 141 -8.05 17.54 -19.84
N GLY A 142 -8.65 17.11 -18.72
CA GLY A 142 -9.35 17.99 -17.79
C GLY A 142 -8.43 19.02 -17.16
N GLU A 143 -7.26 18.61 -16.68
CA GLU A 143 -6.24 19.49 -16.13
C GLU A 143 -5.68 20.48 -17.16
N GLN A 144 -5.47 20.06 -18.40
CA GLN A 144 -5.04 20.94 -19.48
C GLN A 144 -6.08 22.03 -19.77
N ILE A 145 -7.38 21.71 -19.78
CA ILE A 145 -8.46 22.68 -20.01
C ILE A 145 -8.55 23.70 -18.85
N GLN A 146 -8.33 23.30 -17.61
CA GLN A 146 -8.33 24.21 -16.47
C GLN A 146 -7.16 25.18 -16.50
N ASN A 147 -5.97 24.74 -16.91
CA ASN A 147 -4.78 25.58 -17.04
C ASN A 147 -4.88 26.63 -18.18
N TRP A 148 -5.79 26.45 -19.15
CA TRP A 148 -6.07 27.43 -20.21
C TRP A 148 -7.08 28.51 -19.79
N ARG A 149 -7.76 28.35 -18.66
CA ARG A 149 -8.76 29.30 -18.15
C ARG A 149 -8.25 30.20 -17.01
N ALA A 150 -7.01 29.99 -16.58
CA ALA A 150 -6.31 30.81 -15.59
C ALA A 150 -5.37 31.81 -16.27
#